data_b2e4383b8af0f8b17c6a8216d6d617a3
#
_entry.id   b2e4383b8af0f8b17c6a8216d6d617a3
#
_cell.length_a   1.000
_cell.length_b   1.000
_cell.length_c   1.000
_cell.angle_alpha   90.00
_cell.angle_beta   90.00
_cell.angle_gamma   90.00
#
_symmetry.space_group_name_H-M   'P 1'
#
loop_
_entity.id
_entity.type
_entity.pdbx_description
1 polymer ?
#
loop_
_entity_poly.entity_id
_entity_poly.type
_entity_poly.pdbx_seq_one_letter_code
_entity_poly.pdbx_strand_id
1 'polypeptide(L)'
;MDLGLKDKVVIVTGGGAGIGAAICQTLAEESAVPVIFARRTPPEALLNELKALSPKSGWLQADLSRDDDCRRAVTQAQSQWGQIYGLVNNAGANDSLGLDTPPEAFRASLDQNLLHYYTLAHLLQADLKASAGAIVNIASKTAVTGQGGTSAYVAAKAAQLGLTREWAAALAPWGVRVNAVIPAEVLTPMYAAWLQSFPDPAAQKATITARIPLGQRMTEAREIAAATVFALSPRSAHTTGQWLFVDGGYTHLDRAIGT
;
A
#
# COMPACT_ATOMS: atom_id res chain seq x y z
N MET A 1 -19.71 10.27 -5.60
CA MET A 1 -18.85 10.88 -6.67
C MET A 1 -18.39 9.75 -7.55
N ASP A 2 -18.58 9.82 -8.84
CA ASP A 2 -17.96 8.87 -9.77
C ASP A 2 -16.45 9.15 -9.85
N LEU A 3 -15.64 8.17 -9.48
CA LEU A 3 -14.19 8.28 -9.50
C LEU A 3 -13.58 8.07 -10.90
N GLY A 4 -14.36 7.65 -11.88
CA GLY A 4 -13.90 7.43 -13.26
C GLY A 4 -12.92 6.25 -13.39
N LEU A 5 -13.04 5.23 -12.53
CA LEU A 5 -12.15 4.06 -12.49
C LEU A 5 -12.74 2.83 -13.22
N LYS A 6 -13.94 2.93 -13.75
CA LYS A 6 -14.60 1.83 -14.45
C LYS A 6 -13.68 1.19 -15.50
N ASP A 7 -13.57 -0.13 -15.46
CA ASP A 7 -12.74 -0.99 -16.34
C ASP A 7 -11.23 -0.71 -16.29
N LYS A 8 -10.75 0.18 -15.43
CA LYS A 8 -9.31 0.43 -15.26
C LYS A 8 -8.64 -0.69 -14.50
N VAL A 9 -7.60 -1.28 -15.09
CA VAL A 9 -6.83 -2.37 -14.48
C VAL A 9 -5.81 -1.79 -13.49
N VAL A 10 -5.88 -2.23 -12.24
CA VAL A 10 -4.99 -1.77 -11.17
C VAL A 10 -4.32 -2.96 -10.50
N ILE A 11 -3.00 -3.03 -10.56
CA ILE A 11 -2.22 -4.03 -9.82
C ILE A 11 -2.13 -3.60 -8.36
N VAL A 12 -2.45 -4.52 -7.43
CA VAL A 12 -2.34 -4.32 -5.99
C VAL A 12 -1.43 -5.38 -5.39
N THR A 13 -0.23 -4.97 -4.96
CA THR A 13 0.69 -5.89 -4.31
C THR A 13 0.24 -6.18 -2.87
N GLY A 14 0.29 -7.47 -2.47
CA GLY A 14 -0.20 -7.88 -1.15
C GLY A 14 -1.71 -7.69 -0.96
N GLY A 15 -2.49 -7.72 -2.05
CA GLY A 15 -3.94 -7.47 -2.05
C GLY A 15 -4.79 -8.55 -1.40
N GLY A 16 -4.20 -9.62 -0.84
CA GLY A 16 -4.94 -10.76 -0.29
C GLY A 16 -5.40 -10.59 1.18
N ALA A 17 -4.97 -9.54 1.88
CA ALA A 17 -5.34 -9.31 3.28
C ALA A 17 -5.18 -7.83 3.68
N GLY A 18 -5.77 -7.45 4.82
CA GLY A 18 -5.58 -6.17 5.46
C GLY A 18 -5.85 -4.96 4.56
N ILE A 19 -4.93 -4.00 4.54
CA ILE A 19 -5.04 -2.79 3.72
C ILE A 19 -5.17 -3.13 2.23
N GLY A 20 -4.35 -4.06 1.72
CA GLY A 20 -4.39 -4.44 0.32
C GLY A 20 -5.74 -5.05 -0.11
N ALA A 21 -6.34 -5.90 0.73
CA ALA A 21 -7.67 -6.46 0.45
C ALA A 21 -8.75 -5.37 0.43
N ALA A 22 -8.72 -4.44 1.39
CA ALA A 22 -9.65 -3.32 1.42
C ALA A 22 -9.49 -2.41 0.18
N ILE A 23 -8.27 -2.19 -0.30
CA ILE A 23 -8.03 -1.46 -1.55
C ILE A 23 -8.64 -2.19 -2.75
N CYS A 24 -8.46 -3.53 -2.85
CA CYS A 24 -9.05 -4.32 -3.91
C CYS A 24 -10.59 -4.26 -3.89
N GLN A 25 -11.19 -4.36 -2.70
CA GLN A 25 -12.64 -4.24 -2.53
C GLN A 25 -13.14 -2.86 -2.97
N THR A 26 -12.53 -1.79 -2.49
CA THR A 26 -12.92 -0.42 -2.86
C THR A 26 -12.74 -0.15 -4.36
N LEU A 27 -11.67 -0.68 -4.99
CA LEU A 27 -11.49 -0.61 -6.44
C LEU A 27 -12.62 -1.34 -7.19
N ALA A 28 -13.00 -2.53 -6.73
CA ALA A 28 -14.08 -3.31 -7.34
C ALA A 28 -15.45 -2.63 -7.16
N GLU A 29 -15.72 -2.01 -6.01
CA GLU A 29 -16.90 -1.17 -5.75
C GLU A 29 -17.00 0.00 -6.74
N GLU A 30 -15.85 0.57 -7.14
CA GLU A 30 -15.74 1.62 -8.17
C GLU A 30 -15.68 1.07 -9.61
N SER A 31 -16.03 -0.21 -9.80
CA SER A 31 -16.01 -0.91 -11.10
C SER A 31 -14.65 -0.96 -11.79
N ALA A 32 -13.55 -0.73 -11.05
CA ALA A 32 -12.20 -0.99 -11.52
C ALA A 32 -11.92 -2.50 -11.54
N VAL A 33 -10.81 -2.90 -12.15
CA VAL A 33 -10.36 -4.30 -12.23
C VAL A 33 -9.12 -4.48 -11.36
N PRO A 34 -9.26 -4.80 -10.06
CA PRO A 34 -8.10 -5.11 -9.22
C PRO A 34 -7.48 -6.45 -9.62
N VAL A 35 -6.15 -6.43 -9.79
CA VAL A 35 -5.32 -7.62 -10.03
C VAL A 35 -4.33 -7.76 -8.88
N ILE A 36 -4.51 -8.79 -8.07
CA ILE A 36 -3.70 -9.02 -6.87
C ILE A 36 -2.39 -9.71 -7.25
N PHE A 37 -1.25 -9.15 -6.82
CA PHE A 37 0.03 -9.86 -6.80
C PHE A 37 0.35 -10.30 -5.37
N ALA A 38 0.45 -11.61 -5.13
CA ALA A 38 0.69 -12.16 -3.80
C ALA A 38 1.43 -13.50 -3.85
N ARG A 39 2.18 -13.81 -2.80
CA ARG A 39 2.89 -15.11 -2.68
C ARG A 39 1.96 -16.30 -2.44
N ARG A 40 0.85 -16.06 -1.75
CA ARG A 40 -0.15 -17.09 -1.39
C ARG A 40 -1.47 -16.75 -2.04
N THR A 41 -2.25 -17.78 -2.34
CA THR A 41 -3.62 -17.61 -2.82
C THR A 41 -4.42 -16.75 -1.84
N PRO A 42 -5.05 -15.67 -2.29
CA PRO A 42 -5.97 -14.90 -1.46
C PRO A 42 -7.14 -15.77 -0.98
N PRO A 43 -7.77 -15.42 0.16
CA PRO A 43 -8.96 -16.13 0.64
C PRO A 43 -10.04 -16.23 -0.44
N GLU A 44 -10.65 -17.42 -0.58
CA GLU A 44 -11.69 -17.66 -1.59
C GLU A 44 -12.88 -16.70 -1.45
N ALA A 45 -13.28 -16.40 -0.21
CA ALA A 45 -14.34 -15.43 0.07
C ALA A 45 -14.03 -14.06 -0.53
N LEU A 46 -12.78 -13.57 -0.41
CA LEU A 46 -12.35 -12.30 -1.01
C LEU A 46 -12.41 -12.38 -2.55
N LEU A 47 -11.89 -13.45 -3.14
CA LEU A 47 -11.90 -13.61 -4.61
C LEU A 47 -13.32 -13.66 -5.17
N ASN A 48 -14.25 -14.33 -4.48
CA ASN A 48 -15.65 -14.40 -4.86
C ASN A 48 -16.35 -13.04 -4.75
N GLU A 49 -16.08 -12.29 -3.67
CA GLU A 49 -16.57 -10.93 -3.49
C GLU A 49 -16.06 -10.00 -4.59
N LEU A 50 -14.76 -10.01 -4.89
CA LEU A 50 -14.19 -9.19 -5.95
C LEU A 50 -14.79 -9.52 -7.32
N LYS A 51 -14.98 -10.79 -7.63
CA LYS A 51 -15.61 -11.21 -8.89
C LYS A 51 -17.09 -10.83 -8.98
N ALA A 52 -17.80 -10.80 -7.87
CA ALA A 52 -19.21 -10.35 -7.84
C ALA A 52 -19.32 -8.85 -8.18
N LEU A 53 -18.38 -8.03 -7.69
CA LEU A 53 -18.35 -6.58 -7.93
C LEU A 53 -17.70 -6.21 -9.27
N SER A 54 -16.61 -6.88 -9.63
CA SER A 54 -15.85 -6.69 -10.86
C SER A 54 -15.46 -8.07 -11.44
N PRO A 55 -16.22 -8.62 -12.39
CA PRO A 55 -16.03 -9.99 -12.89
C PRO A 55 -14.65 -10.29 -13.49
N LYS A 56 -13.96 -9.25 -13.95
CA LYS A 56 -12.60 -9.35 -14.51
C LYS A 56 -11.51 -9.36 -13.43
N SER A 57 -11.83 -9.14 -12.15
CA SER A 57 -10.85 -9.18 -11.05
C SER A 57 -10.10 -10.51 -11.01
N GLY A 58 -8.84 -10.45 -10.60
CA GLY A 58 -8.04 -11.66 -10.54
C GLY A 58 -6.82 -11.55 -9.62
N TRP A 59 -6.02 -12.62 -9.63
CA TRP A 59 -4.77 -12.66 -8.89
C TRP A 59 -3.71 -13.47 -9.62
N LEU A 60 -2.45 -13.14 -9.39
CA LEU A 60 -1.29 -13.86 -9.87
C LEU A 60 -0.35 -14.15 -8.70
N GLN A 61 0.17 -15.37 -8.69
CA GLN A 61 1.18 -15.75 -7.71
C GLN A 61 2.52 -15.11 -8.10
N ALA A 62 3.10 -14.34 -7.17
CA ALA A 62 4.41 -13.73 -7.34
C ALA A 62 5.10 -13.58 -5.98
N ASP A 63 6.35 -14.00 -5.90
CA ASP A 63 7.26 -13.59 -4.85
C ASP A 63 7.96 -12.31 -5.30
N LEU A 64 7.53 -11.20 -4.72
CA LEU A 64 7.99 -9.87 -5.14
C LEU A 64 9.43 -9.57 -4.74
N SER A 65 10.07 -10.38 -3.89
CA SER A 65 11.49 -10.30 -3.60
C SER A 65 12.36 -10.84 -4.76
N ARG A 66 11.74 -11.40 -5.80
CA ARG A 66 12.39 -11.99 -6.96
C ARG A 66 12.00 -11.25 -8.25
N ASP A 67 12.95 -10.61 -8.88
CA ASP A 67 12.71 -9.84 -10.11
C ASP A 67 12.10 -10.67 -11.24
N ASP A 68 12.48 -11.96 -11.38
CA ASP A 68 11.93 -12.83 -12.41
C ASP A 68 10.43 -13.13 -12.18
N ASP A 69 10.02 -13.27 -10.92
CA ASP A 69 8.62 -13.42 -10.55
C ASP A 69 7.83 -12.14 -10.85
N CYS A 70 8.40 -10.98 -10.56
CA CYS A 70 7.81 -9.69 -10.92
C CYS A 70 7.62 -9.56 -12.44
N ARG A 71 8.67 -9.89 -13.24
CA ARG A 71 8.59 -9.85 -14.71
C ARG A 71 7.52 -10.79 -15.25
N ARG A 72 7.51 -12.04 -14.76
CA ARG A 72 6.52 -13.03 -15.16
C ARG A 72 5.10 -12.56 -14.85
N ALA A 73 4.87 -12.08 -13.63
CA ALA A 73 3.55 -11.62 -13.20
C ALA A 73 3.06 -10.41 -14.00
N VAL A 74 3.93 -9.43 -14.28
CA VAL A 74 3.58 -8.27 -15.11
C VAL A 74 3.24 -8.69 -16.53
N THR A 75 4.08 -9.53 -17.19
CA THR A 75 3.80 -10.05 -18.54
C THR A 75 2.48 -10.81 -18.59
N GLN A 76 2.21 -11.65 -17.60
CA GLN A 76 0.96 -12.38 -17.50
C GLN A 76 -0.24 -11.45 -17.27
N ALA A 77 -0.10 -10.42 -16.42
CA ALA A 77 -1.15 -9.44 -16.21
C ALA A 77 -1.49 -8.66 -17.49
N GLN A 78 -0.48 -8.20 -18.21
CA GLN A 78 -0.66 -7.53 -19.51
C GLN A 78 -1.34 -8.42 -20.53
N SER A 79 -0.97 -9.70 -20.58
CA SER A 79 -1.59 -10.67 -21.50
C SER A 79 -3.06 -10.94 -21.17
N GLN A 80 -3.44 -11.01 -19.89
CA GLN A 80 -4.79 -11.38 -19.45
C GLN A 80 -5.75 -10.20 -19.34
N TRP A 81 -5.26 -9.03 -18.92
CA TRP A 81 -6.08 -7.85 -18.63
C TRP A 81 -5.79 -6.66 -19.54
N GLY A 82 -4.78 -6.75 -20.38
CA GLY A 82 -4.37 -5.67 -21.27
C GLY A 82 -3.60 -4.57 -20.54
N GLN A 83 -3.83 -3.32 -20.95
CA GLN A 83 -3.11 -2.16 -20.44
C GLN A 83 -3.36 -1.93 -18.95
N ILE A 84 -2.28 -1.74 -18.21
CA ILE A 84 -2.32 -1.45 -16.78
C ILE A 84 -2.42 0.06 -16.55
N TYR A 85 -3.50 0.48 -15.88
CA TYR A 85 -3.73 1.88 -15.54
C TYR A 85 -3.06 2.28 -14.23
N GLY A 86 -3.00 1.39 -13.24
CA GLY A 86 -2.53 1.77 -11.92
C GLY A 86 -1.70 0.71 -11.22
N LEU A 87 -0.82 1.18 -10.33
CA LEU A 87 -0.03 0.34 -9.45
C LEU A 87 -0.21 0.80 -7.99
N VAL A 88 -0.64 -0.11 -7.13
CA VAL A 88 -0.61 0.08 -5.68
C VAL A 88 0.51 -0.78 -5.11
N ASN A 89 1.58 -0.14 -4.71
CA ASN A 89 2.66 -0.75 -3.95
C ASN A 89 2.26 -0.81 -2.47
N ASN A 90 1.76 -1.95 -2.01
CA ASN A 90 1.29 -2.15 -0.65
C ASN A 90 2.02 -3.31 0.07
N ALA A 91 2.51 -4.30 -0.66
CA ALA A 91 3.21 -5.44 -0.05
C ALA A 91 4.39 -4.98 0.83
N GLY A 92 4.52 -5.62 1.98
CA GLY A 92 5.57 -5.37 2.95
C GLY A 92 5.12 -5.73 4.36
N ALA A 93 6.07 -5.91 5.25
CA ALA A 93 5.83 -6.21 6.66
C ALA A 93 6.93 -5.61 7.53
N ASN A 94 6.55 -5.16 8.72
CA ASN A 94 7.53 -4.81 9.75
C ASN A 94 8.12 -6.09 10.35
N ASP A 95 9.39 -6.31 10.10
CA ASP A 95 10.15 -7.48 10.52
C ASP A 95 10.90 -7.27 11.85
N SER A 96 10.71 -6.10 12.48
CA SER A 96 11.30 -5.74 13.78
C SER A 96 12.84 -5.86 13.81
N LEU A 97 13.52 -5.58 12.70
CA LEU A 97 14.96 -5.60 12.60
C LEU A 97 15.58 -4.28 13.06
N GLY A 98 16.16 -4.29 14.26
CA GLY A 98 16.78 -3.14 14.92
C GLY A 98 18.21 -2.88 14.48
N LEU A 99 18.92 -2.07 15.26
CA LEU A 99 20.31 -1.70 14.97
C LEU A 99 21.31 -2.84 15.31
N ASP A 100 20.91 -3.77 16.13
CA ASP A 100 21.63 -4.98 16.51
C ASP A 100 21.54 -6.11 15.47
N THR A 101 20.76 -5.89 14.41
CA THR A 101 20.54 -6.87 13.33
C THR A 101 21.74 -6.95 12.40
N PRO A 102 22.18 -8.16 11.98
CA PRO A 102 23.25 -8.33 11.01
C PRO A 102 22.94 -7.66 9.65
N PRO A 103 23.95 -7.08 8.95
CA PRO A 103 23.75 -6.37 7.68
C PRO A 103 23.06 -7.18 6.58
N GLU A 104 23.24 -8.50 6.54
CA GLU A 104 22.59 -9.39 5.57
C GLU A 104 21.07 -9.47 5.79
N ALA A 105 20.62 -9.51 7.04
CA ALA A 105 19.19 -9.48 7.34
C ALA A 105 18.57 -8.11 7.01
N PHE A 106 19.32 -7.02 7.24
CA PHE A 106 18.91 -5.69 6.81
C PHE A 106 18.71 -5.62 5.29
N ARG A 107 19.64 -6.19 4.50
CA ARG A 107 19.52 -6.24 3.02
C ARG A 107 18.31 -7.07 2.59
N ALA A 108 18.10 -8.24 3.18
CA ALA A 108 16.95 -9.10 2.89
C ALA A 108 15.62 -8.39 3.18
N SER A 109 15.56 -7.58 4.23
CA SER A 109 14.40 -6.74 4.53
C SER A 109 14.15 -5.67 3.46
N LEU A 110 15.20 -5.04 2.93
CA LEU A 110 15.05 -4.10 1.82
C LEU A 110 14.55 -4.80 0.55
N ASP A 111 15.02 -5.99 0.24
CA ASP A 111 14.51 -6.80 -0.88
C ASP A 111 13.01 -7.06 -0.71
N GLN A 112 12.57 -7.40 0.49
CA GLN A 112 11.18 -7.71 0.80
C GLN A 112 10.27 -6.47 0.86
N ASN A 113 10.78 -5.31 1.30
CA ASN A 113 9.96 -4.15 1.63
C ASN A 113 10.11 -2.96 0.66
N LEU A 114 11.16 -2.94 -0.20
CA LEU A 114 11.49 -1.80 -1.03
C LEU A 114 11.73 -2.15 -2.51
N LEU A 115 12.60 -3.11 -2.83
CA LEU A 115 13.10 -3.25 -4.20
C LEU A 115 12.00 -3.54 -5.21
N HIS A 116 10.99 -4.32 -4.84
CA HIS A 116 9.85 -4.62 -5.72
C HIS A 116 9.01 -3.38 -6.06
N TYR A 117 9.01 -2.32 -5.24
CA TYR A 117 8.36 -1.04 -5.59
C TYR A 117 8.99 -0.45 -6.85
N TYR A 118 10.33 -0.42 -6.89
CA TYR A 118 11.07 0.03 -8.06
C TYR A 118 10.88 -0.93 -9.24
N THR A 119 11.08 -2.23 -9.03
CA THR A 119 10.98 -3.24 -10.10
C THR A 119 9.62 -3.18 -10.81
N LEU A 120 8.51 -3.12 -10.06
CA LEU A 120 7.18 -3.04 -10.66
C LEU A 120 6.91 -1.71 -11.35
N ALA A 121 7.32 -0.58 -10.76
CA ALA A 121 7.19 0.73 -11.41
C ALA A 121 7.99 0.79 -12.71
N HIS A 122 9.22 0.22 -12.73
CA HIS A 122 10.04 0.10 -13.93
C HIS A 122 9.37 -0.74 -15.02
N LEU A 123 8.84 -1.92 -14.67
CA LEU A 123 8.21 -2.84 -15.63
C LEU A 123 6.90 -2.28 -16.20
N LEU A 124 6.17 -1.49 -15.43
CA LEU A 124 4.86 -0.94 -15.80
C LEU A 124 4.91 0.47 -16.40
N GLN A 125 6.10 1.10 -16.48
CA GLN A 125 6.19 2.50 -16.89
C GLN A 125 5.60 2.78 -18.28
N ALA A 126 5.68 1.84 -19.21
CA ALA A 126 5.14 1.99 -20.57
C ALA A 126 3.60 2.07 -20.53
N ASP A 127 2.95 1.17 -19.80
CA ASP A 127 1.49 1.15 -19.63
C ASP A 127 1.00 2.40 -18.90
N LEU A 128 1.68 2.77 -17.82
CA LEU A 128 1.34 3.96 -17.02
C LEU A 128 1.45 5.24 -17.86
N LYS A 129 2.50 5.37 -18.67
CA LYS A 129 2.67 6.51 -19.59
C LYS A 129 1.57 6.53 -20.66
N ALA A 130 1.25 5.39 -21.26
CA ALA A 130 0.24 5.29 -22.31
C ALA A 130 -1.19 5.55 -21.81
N SER A 131 -1.46 5.28 -20.51
CA SER A 131 -2.78 5.48 -19.90
C SER A 131 -2.92 6.80 -19.12
N ALA A 132 -1.85 7.62 -19.01
CA ALA A 132 -1.75 8.71 -18.04
C ALA A 132 -2.22 8.26 -16.64
N GLY A 133 -1.69 7.12 -16.22
CA GLY A 133 -2.14 6.35 -15.07
C GLY A 133 -1.67 6.89 -13.71
N ALA A 134 -1.67 6.02 -12.68
CA ALA A 134 -1.23 6.46 -11.36
C ALA A 134 -0.51 5.36 -10.58
N ILE A 135 0.43 5.77 -9.72
CA ILE A 135 1.08 4.93 -8.71
C ILE A 135 0.69 5.44 -7.32
N VAL A 136 0.33 4.55 -6.42
CA VAL A 136 0.18 4.86 -5.00
C VAL A 136 1.06 3.94 -4.17
N ASN A 137 1.96 4.52 -3.38
CA ASN A 137 2.84 3.82 -2.47
C ASN A 137 2.25 3.82 -1.06
N ILE A 138 2.02 2.66 -0.46
CA ILE A 138 1.58 2.56 0.93
C ILE A 138 2.83 2.56 1.82
N ALA A 139 3.12 3.73 2.38
CA ALA A 139 4.26 3.95 3.26
C ALA A 139 3.92 3.60 4.72
N SER A 140 4.43 4.34 5.69
CA SER A 140 4.15 4.20 7.12
C SER A 140 4.53 5.49 7.85
N LYS A 141 3.85 5.79 8.95
CA LYS A 141 4.25 6.87 9.87
C LYS A 141 5.72 6.74 10.31
N THR A 142 6.21 5.52 10.45
CA THR A 142 7.59 5.25 10.90
C THR A 142 8.65 5.86 9.99
N ALA A 143 8.32 6.09 8.72
CA ALA A 143 9.18 6.77 7.76
C ALA A 143 9.51 8.23 8.14
N VAL A 144 8.65 8.87 8.95
CA VAL A 144 8.78 10.28 9.35
C VAL A 144 8.92 10.48 10.86
N THR A 145 8.52 9.49 11.68
CA THR A 145 8.59 9.62 13.16
C THR A 145 9.74 8.82 13.77
N GLY A 146 10.19 7.75 13.12
CA GLY A 146 10.93 6.69 13.78
C GLY A 146 10.07 5.89 14.75
N GLN A 147 10.53 4.72 15.19
CA GLN A 147 9.80 3.88 16.16
C GLN A 147 10.76 3.21 17.16
N GLY A 148 12.03 3.01 16.78
CA GLY A 148 12.98 2.15 17.48
C GLY A 148 12.78 0.67 17.10
N GLY A 149 13.88 -0.11 17.10
CA GLY A 149 13.83 -1.56 16.84
C GLY A 149 13.31 -2.00 15.46
N THR A 150 13.24 -1.10 14.46
CA THR A 150 12.74 -1.39 13.11
C THR A 150 13.53 -0.69 12.02
N SER A 151 14.86 -0.68 12.12
CA SER A 151 15.75 0.09 11.24
C SER A 151 15.54 -0.21 9.76
N ALA A 152 15.47 -1.48 9.39
CA ALA A 152 15.32 -1.90 7.99
C ALA A 152 13.95 -1.48 7.41
N TYR A 153 12.88 -1.70 8.15
CA TYR A 153 11.54 -1.29 7.75
C TYR A 153 11.41 0.22 7.58
N VAL A 154 11.94 0.99 8.54
CA VAL A 154 11.95 2.47 8.48
C VAL A 154 12.72 2.94 7.26
N ALA A 155 13.91 2.38 6.99
CA ALA A 155 14.70 2.71 5.80
C ALA A 155 13.91 2.47 4.50
N ALA A 156 13.26 1.30 4.38
CA ALA A 156 12.43 0.97 3.24
C ALA A 156 11.25 1.96 3.08
N LYS A 157 10.52 2.23 4.16
CA LYS A 157 9.34 3.12 4.14
C LYS A 157 9.73 4.58 3.88
N ALA A 158 10.88 5.05 4.38
CA ALA A 158 11.39 6.38 4.08
C ALA A 158 11.86 6.50 2.62
N ALA A 159 12.54 5.47 2.09
CA ALA A 159 12.92 5.42 0.68
C ALA A 159 11.69 5.49 -0.26
N GLN A 160 10.57 4.84 0.09
CA GLN A 160 9.33 4.91 -0.68
C GLN A 160 8.78 6.34 -0.79
N LEU A 161 8.95 7.17 0.25
CA LEU A 161 8.55 8.57 0.24
C LEU A 161 9.43 9.40 -0.72
N GLY A 162 10.74 9.15 -0.73
CA GLY A 162 11.68 9.74 -1.68
C GLY A 162 11.33 9.35 -3.12
N LEU A 163 11.15 8.05 -3.38
CA LEU A 163 10.76 7.52 -4.69
C LEU A 163 9.41 8.07 -5.18
N THR A 164 8.47 8.33 -4.28
CA THR A 164 7.19 8.95 -4.63
C THR A 164 7.37 10.31 -5.30
N ARG A 165 8.23 11.16 -4.76
CA ARG A 165 8.50 12.49 -5.32
C ARG A 165 9.35 12.41 -6.59
N GLU A 166 10.37 11.56 -6.58
CA GLU A 166 11.24 11.34 -7.75
C GLU A 166 10.42 10.85 -8.95
N TRP A 167 9.58 9.83 -8.76
CA TRP A 167 8.75 9.31 -9.85
C TRP A 167 7.64 10.27 -10.26
N ALA A 168 7.09 11.06 -9.33
CA ALA A 168 6.13 12.11 -9.65
C ALA A 168 6.74 13.13 -10.62
N ALA A 169 7.97 13.56 -10.37
CA ALA A 169 8.70 14.48 -11.27
C ALA A 169 9.04 13.82 -12.60
N ALA A 170 9.60 12.60 -12.57
CA ALA A 170 10.06 11.88 -13.75
C ALA A 170 8.90 11.50 -14.70
N LEU A 171 7.71 11.22 -14.18
CA LEU A 171 6.57 10.74 -14.96
C LEU A 171 5.54 11.84 -15.29
N ALA A 172 5.66 13.03 -14.70
CA ALA A 172 4.76 14.17 -14.95
C ALA A 172 4.59 14.53 -16.43
N PRO A 173 5.64 14.50 -17.30
CA PRO A 173 5.46 14.80 -18.73
C PRO A 173 4.47 13.93 -19.47
N TRP A 174 4.16 12.72 -18.92
CA TRP A 174 3.18 11.79 -19.48
C TRP A 174 1.83 11.81 -18.73
N GLY A 175 1.62 12.77 -17.82
CA GLY A 175 0.40 12.86 -17.03
C GLY A 175 0.25 11.76 -15.96
N VAL A 176 1.30 10.97 -15.70
CA VAL A 176 1.27 9.94 -14.66
C VAL A 176 1.44 10.58 -13.29
N ARG A 177 0.58 10.22 -12.36
CA ARG A 177 0.60 10.74 -10.98
C ARG A 177 1.17 9.70 -10.02
N VAL A 178 1.99 10.16 -9.08
CA VAL A 178 2.58 9.28 -8.07
C VAL A 178 2.40 9.91 -6.69
N ASN A 179 1.71 9.22 -5.78
CA ASN A 179 1.46 9.69 -4.42
C ASN A 179 1.77 8.58 -3.40
N ALA A 180 1.94 8.97 -2.15
CA ALA A 180 2.03 8.04 -1.04
C ALA A 180 0.85 8.21 -0.09
N VAL A 181 0.31 7.10 0.42
CA VAL A 181 -0.59 7.10 1.58
C VAL A 181 0.19 6.62 2.79
N ILE A 182 0.07 7.34 3.90
CA ILE A 182 0.84 7.11 5.11
C ILE A 182 -0.12 6.73 6.26
N PRO A 183 -0.31 5.43 6.50
CA PRO A 183 -1.04 4.96 7.66
C PRO A 183 -0.20 5.04 8.93
N ALA A 184 -0.87 5.10 10.09
CA ALA A 184 -0.26 4.85 11.38
C ALA A 184 -0.75 3.51 11.95
N GLU A 185 -1.61 3.56 12.94
CA GLU A 185 -2.14 2.37 13.63
C GLU A 185 -3.41 1.87 12.92
N VAL A 186 -3.26 0.89 12.04
CA VAL A 186 -4.38 0.33 11.28
C VAL A 186 -4.76 -1.05 11.82
N LEU A 187 -6.03 -1.24 12.17
CA LEU A 187 -6.53 -2.52 12.66
C LEU A 187 -6.66 -3.52 11.49
N THR A 188 -5.56 -4.20 11.21
CA THR A 188 -5.50 -5.31 10.24
C THR A 188 -5.47 -6.66 10.95
N PRO A 189 -5.74 -7.79 10.26
CA PRO A 189 -5.58 -9.12 10.85
C PRO A 189 -4.18 -9.36 11.46
N MET A 190 -3.12 -8.87 10.80
CA MET A 190 -1.75 -8.97 11.31
C MET A 190 -1.58 -8.15 12.60
N TYR A 191 -2.12 -6.92 12.64
CA TYR A 191 -2.05 -6.07 13.83
C TYR A 191 -2.86 -6.66 14.99
N ALA A 192 -4.05 -7.21 14.70
CA ALA A 192 -4.88 -7.89 15.69
C ALA A 192 -4.17 -9.11 16.29
N ALA A 193 -3.50 -9.92 15.44
CA ALA A 193 -2.70 -11.05 15.91
C ALA A 193 -1.52 -10.60 16.77
N TRP A 194 -0.85 -9.50 16.41
CA TRP A 194 0.23 -8.93 17.22
C TRP A 194 -0.28 -8.44 18.57
N LEU A 195 -1.45 -7.78 18.66
CA LEU A 195 -2.05 -7.39 19.93
C LEU A 195 -2.30 -8.60 20.85
N GLN A 196 -2.69 -9.74 20.30
CA GLN A 196 -2.92 -10.97 21.08
C GLN A 196 -1.62 -11.56 21.68
N SER A 197 -0.44 -11.11 21.26
CA SER A 197 0.84 -11.54 21.86
C SER A 197 1.16 -10.89 23.22
N PHE A 198 0.40 -9.85 23.61
CA PHE A 198 0.59 -9.17 24.90
C PHE A 198 -0.19 -9.86 26.02
N PRO A 199 0.30 -9.78 27.29
CA PRO A 199 -0.40 -10.33 28.44
C PRO A 199 -1.82 -9.78 28.62
N ASP A 200 -2.04 -8.49 28.30
CA ASP A 200 -3.34 -7.83 28.28
C ASP A 200 -3.52 -7.09 26.94
N PRO A 201 -4.10 -7.74 25.94
CA PRO A 201 -4.35 -7.14 24.62
C PRO A 201 -5.26 -5.90 24.68
N ALA A 202 -6.22 -5.88 25.61
CA ALA A 202 -7.16 -4.78 25.74
C ALA A 202 -6.49 -3.52 26.28
N ALA A 203 -5.70 -3.65 27.36
CA ALA A 203 -4.92 -2.56 27.92
C ALA A 203 -3.89 -2.03 26.92
N GLN A 204 -3.21 -2.93 26.19
CA GLN A 204 -2.27 -2.53 25.13
C GLN A 204 -2.96 -1.73 24.02
N LYS A 205 -4.12 -2.20 23.56
CA LYS A 205 -4.93 -1.48 22.57
C LYS A 205 -5.36 -0.11 23.08
N ALA A 206 -5.85 -0.02 24.31
CA ALA A 206 -6.26 1.23 24.94
C ALA A 206 -5.09 2.24 25.02
N THR A 207 -3.90 1.78 25.40
CA THR A 207 -2.68 2.62 25.43
C THR A 207 -2.32 3.17 24.06
N ILE A 208 -2.48 2.38 23.01
CA ILE A 208 -2.21 2.80 21.62
C ILE A 208 -3.27 3.82 21.17
N THR A 209 -4.55 3.50 21.36
CA THR A 209 -5.65 4.34 20.86
C THR A 209 -5.75 5.68 21.58
N ALA A 210 -5.39 5.75 22.87
CA ALA A 210 -5.31 7.01 23.61
C ALA A 210 -4.34 8.03 23.00
N ARG A 211 -3.40 7.57 22.16
CA ARG A 211 -2.45 8.43 21.44
C ARG A 211 -2.94 8.91 20.10
N ILE A 212 -4.11 8.48 19.64
CA ILE A 212 -4.70 8.87 18.35
C ILE A 212 -5.70 9.99 18.63
N PRO A 213 -5.45 11.24 18.19
CA PRO A 213 -6.29 12.38 18.54
C PRO A 213 -7.74 12.22 18.06
N LEU A 214 -7.95 11.82 16.80
CA LEU A 214 -9.28 11.72 16.25
C LEU A 214 -9.97 10.42 16.67
N GLY A 215 -10.95 10.55 17.57
CA GLY A 215 -11.83 9.46 17.99
C GLY A 215 -11.17 8.40 18.88
N GLN A 216 -9.91 8.55 19.27
CA GLN A 216 -9.16 7.60 20.12
C GLN A 216 -9.34 6.14 19.68
N ARG A 217 -9.31 5.91 18.39
CA ARG A 217 -9.47 4.60 17.76
C ARG A 217 -8.41 4.33 16.72
N MET A 218 -8.17 3.07 16.41
CA MET A 218 -7.32 2.69 15.28
C MET A 218 -8.02 3.04 13.96
N THR A 219 -7.21 3.35 12.94
CA THR A 219 -7.68 3.52 11.56
C THR A 219 -8.18 2.19 11.03
N GLU A 220 -9.25 2.20 10.26
CA GLU A 220 -9.75 1.02 9.55
C GLU A 220 -9.07 0.89 8.19
N ALA A 221 -8.91 -0.35 7.70
CA ALA A 221 -8.30 -0.60 6.40
C ALA A 221 -9.07 0.09 5.24
N ARG A 222 -10.40 0.23 5.36
CA ARG A 222 -11.24 0.94 4.37
C ARG A 222 -10.95 2.44 4.30
N GLU A 223 -10.54 3.07 5.38
CA GLU A 223 -10.18 4.50 5.39
C GLU A 223 -8.88 4.73 4.60
N ILE A 224 -7.90 3.81 4.73
CA ILE A 224 -6.70 3.81 3.89
C ILE A 224 -7.05 3.53 2.43
N ALA A 225 -7.94 2.58 2.19
CA ALA A 225 -8.38 2.23 0.84
C ALA A 225 -9.07 3.41 0.15
N ALA A 226 -9.96 4.13 0.82
CA ALA A 226 -10.65 5.29 0.28
C ALA A 226 -9.68 6.38 -0.21
N ALA A 227 -8.68 6.73 0.61
CA ALA A 227 -7.64 7.70 0.23
C ALA A 227 -6.78 7.18 -0.94
N THR A 228 -6.45 5.89 -0.95
CA THR A 228 -5.67 5.25 -2.00
C THR A 228 -6.41 5.26 -3.34
N VAL A 229 -7.67 4.85 -3.34
CA VAL A 229 -8.49 4.78 -4.55
C VAL A 229 -8.81 6.19 -5.09
N PHE A 230 -9.05 7.17 -4.21
CA PHE A 230 -9.13 8.58 -4.62
C PHE A 230 -7.83 9.05 -5.29
N ALA A 231 -6.66 8.77 -4.71
CA ALA A 231 -5.37 9.16 -5.28
C ALA A 231 -5.08 8.47 -6.63
N LEU A 232 -5.60 7.27 -6.87
CA LEU A 232 -5.54 6.58 -8.17
C LEU A 232 -6.49 7.20 -9.20
N SER A 233 -7.58 7.79 -8.75
CA SER A 233 -8.68 8.21 -9.63
C SER A 233 -8.34 9.45 -10.46
N PRO A 234 -8.95 9.62 -11.66
CA PRO A 234 -8.87 10.86 -12.41
C PRO A 234 -9.39 12.11 -11.66
N ARG A 235 -10.14 11.93 -10.57
CA ARG A 235 -10.62 13.04 -9.74
C ARG A 235 -9.50 13.71 -8.94
N SER A 236 -8.37 13.03 -8.75
CA SER A 236 -7.14 13.62 -8.19
C SER A 236 -6.16 14.10 -9.27
N ALA A 237 -6.66 14.59 -10.41
CA ALA A 237 -5.90 14.88 -11.62
C ALA A 237 -4.71 15.83 -11.43
N HIS A 238 -4.76 16.71 -10.44
CA HIS A 238 -3.68 17.67 -10.15
C HIS A 238 -2.97 17.40 -8.82
N THR A 239 -3.02 16.13 -8.35
CA THR A 239 -2.39 15.68 -7.10
C THR A 239 -1.28 14.68 -7.44
N THR A 240 -0.02 15.09 -7.32
CA THR A 240 1.15 14.25 -7.52
C THR A 240 2.28 14.63 -6.58
N GLY A 241 3.17 13.69 -6.22
CA GLY A 241 4.27 13.90 -5.29
C GLY A 241 3.84 14.09 -3.83
N GLN A 242 2.57 13.82 -3.49
CA GLN A 242 2.01 14.11 -2.17
C GLN A 242 2.13 12.92 -1.21
N TRP A 243 2.21 13.27 0.07
CA TRP A 243 2.18 12.35 1.21
C TRP A 243 0.87 12.55 1.96
N LEU A 244 -0.06 11.61 1.80
CA LEU A 244 -1.41 11.68 2.36
C LEU A 244 -1.45 10.89 3.68
N PHE A 245 -1.52 11.59 4.80
CA PHE A 245 -1.63 10.96 6.11
C PHE A 245 -3.08 10.58 6.41
N VAL A 246 -3.30 9.30 6.70
CA VAL A 246 -4.59 8.76 7.13
C VAL A 246 -4.36 8.05 8.46
N ASP A 247 -4.28 8.82 9.54
CA ASP A 247 -3.72 8.40 10.82
C ASP A 247 -4.44 8.96 12.05
N GLY A 248 -5.57 9.63 11.87
CA GLY A 248 -6.31 10.27 12.96
C GLY A 248 -5.55 11.41 13.65
N GLY A 249 -4.56 12.01 12.95
CA GLY A 249 -3.72 13.08 13.51
C GLY A 249 -2.54 12.56 14.34
N TYR A 250 -2.29 11.25 14.31
CA TYR A 250 -1.22 10.64 15.14
C TYR A 250 0.15 11.27 14.91
N THR A 251 0.50 11.58 13.66
CA THR A 251 1.84 12.04 13.28
C THR A 251 2.07 13.53 13.55
N HIS A 252 1.08 14.37 13.28
CA HIS A 252 1.30 15.82 13.16
C HIS A 252 0.62 16.68 14.23
N LEU A 253 -0.33 16.15 14.99
CA LEU A 253 -1.00 16.93 16.00
C LEU A 253 -0.23 16.91 17.32
N ASP A 254 -0.03 18.09 17.92
CA ASP A 254 0.50 18.22 19.27
C ASP A 254 -0.52 17.71 20.29
N ARG A 255 -0.08 16.84 21.18
CA ARG A 255 -0.90 16.21 22.22
C ARG A 255 -0.54 16.67 23.62
N ALA A 256 0.48 17.52 23.75
CA ALA A 256 0.95 17.96 25.07
C ALA A 256 0.09 19.08 25.69
N ILE A 257 -0.66 19.81 24.86
CA ILE A 257 -1.41 21.01 25.28
C ILE A 257 -2.93 20.82 25.21
N GLY A 258 -3.41 19.72 24.62
CA GLY A 258 -4.81 19.50 24.26
C GLY A 258 -5.66 18.74 25.28
N THR A 259 -5.40 18.86 26.58
CA THR A 259 -6.21 18.21 27.64
C THR A 259 -6.98 19.22 28.43
#